data_7b9c672624485c9f9516e7c8ee566dc6
#
_entry.id   7b9c672624485c9f9516e7c8ee566dc6
#
_cell.length_a   1.000
_cell.length_b   1.000
_cell.length_c   1.000
_cell.angle_alpha   90.00
_cell.angle_beta   90.00
_cell.angle_gamma   90.00
#
_symmetry.space_group_name_H-M   'P 1'
#
loop_
_entity.id
_entity.type
_entity.pdbx_description
1 polymer ?
#
loop_
_entity_poly.entity_id
_entity_poly.type
_entity_poly.pdbx_seq_one_letter_code
_entity_poly.pdbx_strand_id
1 'polypeptide(L)'
;MSDDGRVLVVERFDVDEQGAPTHGLEDACGLLGLPPHEKYATTTEKVLNATRAYLPPAHVRVQLEQFGWHVLANYVVRNADCHAKNIALYYTRLGDVAFTPVYDIVTTQAYPRYANNPPGLSIDGRQTWAAGKALQRFFNARLGIAPRNYADMVERLCESAVEVGAEVIAAAKNELHWRPVAKQMVHAWNEGMASLRDPKKYVAFRGLDG
;
A
#
# COMPACT_ATOMS: atom_id res chain seq x y z
N MET A 1 -0.12 12.78 11.90
CA MET A 1 -1.53 12.99 12.31
C MET A 1 -1.68 14.42 12.79
N SER A 2 -2.90 14.96 12.75
CA SER A 2 -3.20 16.21 13.46
C SER A 2 -3.00 16.02 14.97
N ASP A 3 -2.78 17.12 15.72
CA ASP A 3 -2.50 17.08 17.16
C ASP A 3 -3.62 16.40 17.99
N ASP A 4 -4.86 16.40 17.47
CA ASP A 4 -6.01 15.72 18.08
C ASP A 4 -6.22 14.28 17.57
N GLY A 5 -5.34 13.77 16.72
CA GLY A 5 -5.35 12.40 16.21
C GLY A 5 -6.51 12.05 15.25
N ARG A 6 -7.28 13.04 14.78
CA ARG A 6 -8.49 12.81 13.98
C ARG A 6 -8.27 12.86 12.48
N VAL A 7 -7.15 13.42 12.03
CA VAL A 7 -6.85 13.65 10.62
C VAL A 7 -5.47 13.13 10.28
N LEU A 8 -5.37 12.36 9.19
CA LEU A 8 -4.09 12.01 8.58
C LEU A 8 -3.55 13.25 7.86
N VAL A 9 -2.37 13.72 8.27
CA VAL A 9 -1.65 14.80 7.59
C VAL A 9 -0.50 14.18 6.83
N VAL A 10 -0.43 14.46 5.53
CA VAL A 10 0.62 13.98 4.63
C VAL A 10 1.28 15.20 3.99
N GLU A 11 2.61 15.23 4.01
CA GLU A 11 3.37 16.24 3.30
C GLU A 11 3.20 16.08 1.79
N ARG A 12 2.98 17.18 1.09
CA ARG A 12 2.84 17.15 -0.37
C ARG A 12 4.21 17.00 -1.01
N PHE A 13 4.35 16.03 -1.90
CA PHE A 13 5.57 15.73 -2.65
C PHE A 13 5.60 16.38 -4.04
N ASP A 14 4.53 17.03 -4.44
CA ASP A 14 4.33 17.62 -5.76
C ASP A 14 4.45 19.15 -5.78
N VAL A 15 4.82 19.74 -4.63
CA VAL A 15 5.02 21.18 -4.47
C VAL A 15 6.37 21.46 -3.80
N ASP A 16 6.87 22.68 -3.96
CA ASP A 16 8.05 23.18 -3.25
C ASP A 16 7.68 23.75 -1.85
N GLU A 17 8.68 24.26 -1.13
CA GLU A 17 8.50 24.87 0.19
C GLU A 17 7.57 26.10 0.19
N GLN A 18 7.40 26.75 -0.95
CA GLN A 18 6.51 27.88 -1.16
C GLN A 18 5.10 27.43 -1.60
N GLY A 19 4.88 26.13 -1.80
CA GLY A 19 3.60 25.56 -2.22
C GLY A 19 3.36 25.66 -3.74
N ALA A 20 4.38 26.00 -4.53
CA ALA A 20 4.27 26.03 -5.99
C ALA A 20 4.41 24.61 -6.58
N PRO A 21 3.60 24.21 -7.57
CA PRO A 21 3.69 22.89 -8.19
C PRO A 21 5.07 22.64 -8.81
N THR A 22 5.71 21.52 -8.48
CA THR A 22 7.00 21.08 -9.03
C THR A 22 6.85 19.97 -10.05
N HIS A 23 5.77 19.20 -9.95
CA HIS A 23 5.49 18.05 -10.82
C HIS A 23 4.05 18.08 -11.33
N GLY A 24 3.85 17.61 -12.56
CA GLY A 24 2.56 17.11 -12.99
C GLY A 24 2.25 15.78 -12.33
N LEU A 25 0.98 15.52 -12.03
CA LEU A 25 0.53 14.29 -11.41
C LEU A 25 -0.67 13.73 -12.16
N GLU A 26 -0.67 12.42 -12.44
CA GLU A 26 -1.78 11.73 -13.08
C GLU A 26 -2.03 10.39 -12.38
N ASP A 27 -3.21 10.21 -11.82
CA ASP A 27 -3.58 8.96 -11.18
C ASP A 27 -4.03 7.88 -12.20
N ALA A 28 -3.96 6.61 -11.79
CA ALA A 28 -4.31 5.51 -12.69
C ALA A 28 -5.80 5.51 -13.08
N CYS A 29 -6.68 6.14 -12.31
CA CYS A 29 -8.09 6.31 -12.66
C CYS A 29 -8.21 7.22 -13.91
N GLY A 30 -7.49 8.36 -13.93
CA GLY A 30 -7.39 9.24 -15.08
C GLY A 30 -6.74 8.56 -16.27
N LEU A 31 -5.60 7.87 -16.09
CA LEU A 31 -4.92 7.11 -17.15
C LEU A 31 -5.80 6.01 -17.78
N LEU A 32 -6.72 5.44 -17.03
CA LEU A 32 -7.68 4.44 -17.51
C LEU A 32 -8.95 5.07 -18.11
N GLY A 33 -9.10 6.39 -18.06
CA GLY A 33 -10.32 7.08 -18.50
C GLY A 33 -11.55 6.78 -17.65
N LEU A 34 -11.36 6.36 -16.40
CA LEU A 34 -12.44 6.04 -15.49
C LEU A 34 -12.94 7.30 -14.78
N PRO A 35 -14.26 7.49 -14.67
CA PRO A 35 -14.79 8.57 -13.85
C PRO A 35 -14.47 8.31 -12.35
N PRO A 36 -14.37 9.35 -11.51
CA PRO A 36 -13.94 9.22 -10.10
C PRO A 36 -14.77 8.23 -9.26
N HIS A 37 -16.05 8.05 -9.55
CA HIS A 37 -16.91 7.11 -8.83
C HIS A 37 -16.67 5.64 -9.21
N GLU A 38 -15.97 5.38 -10.31
CA GLU A 38 -15.55 4.04 -10.76
C GLU A 38 -14.11 3.68 -10.36
N LYS A 39 -13.52 4.40 -9.42
CA LYS A 39 -12.13 4.20 -8.96
C LYS A 39 -11.78 2.77 -8.53
N TYR A 40 -12.77 1.94 -8.19
CA TYR A 40 -12.63 0.51 -7.87
C TYR A 40 -12.99 -0.43 -9.04
N ALA A 41 -13.55 0.09 -10.14
CA ALA A 41 -14.02 -0.72 -11.27
C ALA A 41 -12.87 -1.16 -12.19
N THR A 42 -11.74 -1.55 -11.61
CA THR A 42 -10.54 -1.97 -12.33
C THR A 42 -9.78 -3.06 -11.56
N THR A 43 -8.65 -3.52 -12.08
CA THR A 43 -7.78 -4.51 -11.45
C THR A 43 -6.36 -3.98 -11.31
N THR A 44 -5.58 -4.58 -10.42
CA THR A 44 -4.16 -4.24 -10.24
C THR A 44 -3.37 -4.39 -11.54
N GLU A 45 -3.70 -5.39 -12.36
CA GLU A 45 -3.05 -5.59 -13.65
C GLU A 45 -3.38 -4.49 -14.67
N LYS A 46 -4.63 -4.02 -14.71
CA LYS A 46 -5.01 -2.91 -15.60
C LYS A 46 -4.34 -1.62 -15.17
N VAL A 47 -4.31 -1.34 -13.87
CA VAL A 47 -3.57 -0.19 -13.31
C VAL A 47 -2.09 -0.27 -13.67
N LEU A 48 -1.45 -1.42 -13.45
CA LEU A 48 -0.05 -1.64 -13.81
C LEU A 48 0.21 -1.42 -15.30
N ASN A 49 -0.63 -1.96 -16.17
CA ASN A 49 -0.45 -1.80 -17.63
C ASN A 49 -0.62 -0.35 -18.07
N ALA A 50 -1.60 0.38 -17.53
CA ALA A 50 -1.83 1.77 -17.84
C ALA A 50 -0.64 2.65 -17.41
N THR A 51 -0.15 2.48 -16.19
CA THR A 51 1.00 3.26 -15.66
C THR A 51 2.30 2.88 -16.35
N ARG A 52 2.56 1.59 -16.57
CA ARG A 52 3.79 1.09 -17.20
C ARG A 52 4.01 1.66 -18.61
N ALA A 53 2.95 1.95 -19.35
CA ALA A 53 3.04 2.49 -20.70
C ALA A 53 3.78 3.84 -20.79
N TYR A 54 3.84 4.59 -19.68
CA TYR A 54 4.48 5.90 -19.60
C TYR A 54 5.87 5.88 -18.94
N LEU A 55 6.27 4.75 -18.33
CA LEU A 55 7.55 4.66 -17.65
C LEU A 55 8.71 4.62 -18.64
N PRO A 56 9.76 5.42 -18.44
CA PRO A 56 10.95 5.39 -19.28
C PRO A 56 11.62 4.01 -19.24
N PRO A 57 12.03 3.43 -20.38
CA PRO A 57 12.66 2.10 -20.44
C PRO A 57 13.85 1.92 -19.50
N ALA A 58 14.65 2.97 -19.30
CA ALA A 58 15.83 2.95 -18.44
C ALA A 58 15.49 2.74 -16.95
N HIS A 59 14.29 3.13 -16.52
CA HIS A 59 13.87 3.10 -15.12
C HIS A 59 12.74 2.10 -14.82
N VAL A 60 12.19 1.47 -15.84
CA VAL A 60 11.00 0.61 -15.71
C VAL A 60 11.16 -0.46 -14.63
N ARG A 61 12.36 -1.06 -14.51
CA ARG A 61 12.60 -2.12 -13.50
C ARG A 61 12.46 -1.62 -12.07
N VAL A 62 13.07 -0.48 -11.76
CA VAL A 62 13.00 0.14 -10.43
C VAL A 62 11.57 0.57 -10.12
N GLN A 63 10.87 1.10 -11.11
CA GLN A 63 9.50 1.55 -10.97
C GLN A 63 8.53 0.36 -10.75
N LEU A 64 8.74 -0.77 -11.42
CA LEU A 64 7.95 -1.98 -11.18
C LEU A 64 8.21 -2.58 -9.77
N GLU A 65 9.44 -2.46 -9.26
CA GLU A 65 9.75 -2.82 -7.88
C GLU A 65 9.03 -1.90 -6.89
N GLN A 66 9.02 -0.59 -7.12
CA GLN A 66 8.27 0.38 -6.31
C GLN A 66 6.77 0.07 -6.30
N PHE A 67 6.18 -0.25 -7.46
CA PHE A 67 4.80 -0.71 -7.54
C PHE A 67 4.57 -1.99 -6.70
N GLY A 68 5.52 -2.92 -6.73
CA GLY A 68 5.49 -4.12 -5.89
C GLY A 68 5.46 -3.79 -4.39
N TRP A 69 6.30 -2.87 -3.94
CA TRP A 69 6.29 -2.38 -2.56
C TRP A 69 4.95 -1.76 -2.18
N HIS A 70 4.35 -0.95 -3.06
CA HIS A 70 3.02 -0.38 -2.85
C HIS A 70 1.96 -1.47 -2.65
N VAL A 71 1.94 -2.49 -3.52
CA VAL A 71 1.01 -3.63 -3.39
C VAL A 71 1.20 -4.35 -2.06
N LEU A 72 2.44 -4.71 -1.71
CA LEU A 72 2.73 -5.44 -0.45
C LEU A 72 2.36 -4.62 0.78
N ALA A 73 2.66 -3.31 0.79
CA ALA A 73 2.31 -2.43 1.92
C ALA A 73 0.80 -2.45 2.18
N ASN A 74 -0.02 -2.30 1.14
CA ASN A 74 -1.48 -2.37 1.28
C ASN A 74 -1.97 -3.72 1.82
N TYR A 75 -1.30 -4.82 1.45
CA TYR A 75 -1.61 -6.15 1.98
C TYR A 75 -1.23 -6.30 3.45
N VAL A 76 -0.07 -5.82 3.86
CA VAL A 76 0.39 -5.88 5.26
C VAL A 76 -0.53 -5.07 6.16
N VAL A 77 -0.83 -3.81 5.78
CA VAL A 77 -1.65 -2.94 6.63
C VAL A 77 -3.16 -3.16 6.47
N ARG A 78 -3.59 -4.08 5.60
CA ARG A 78 -5.02 -4.32 5.32
C ARG A 78 -5.76 -3.07 4.88
N ASN A 79 -5.19 -2.35 3.90
CA ASN A 79 -5.82 -1.20 3.29
C ASN A 79 -6.80 -1.61 2.19
N ALA A 80 -8.08 -1.72 2.54
CA ALA A 80 -9.15 -2.03 1.58
C ALA A 80 -9.54 -0.83 0.70
N ASP A 81 -9.03 0.37 0.98
CA ASP A 81 -9.30 1.58 0.20
C ASP A 81 -8.23 1.87 -0.87
N CYS A 82 -7.29 0.97 -1.09
CA CYS A 82 -6.34 1.13 -2.19
C CYS A 82 -7.03 0.92 -3.54
N HIS A 83 -7.26 2.00 -4.26
CA HIS A 83 -7.94 2.03 -5.56
C HIS A 83 -7.11 2.74 -6.63
N ALA A 84 -7.63 2.87 -7.87
CA ALA A 84 -6.89 3.46 -8.99
C ALA A 84 -6.41 4.91 -8.75
N LYS A 85 -7.07 5.68 -7.88
CA LYS A 85 -6.65 7.05 -7.54
C LYS A 85 -5.51 7.12 -6.50
N ASN A 86 -5.22 6.02 -5.80
CA ASN A 86 -4.10 5.97 -4.84
C ASN A 86 -2.78 5.55 -5.50
N ILE A 87 -2.79 5.27 -6.81
CA ILE A 87 -1.63 4.89 -7.59
C ILE A 87 -1.47 5.92 -8.71
N ALA A 88 -0.40 6.70 -8.66
CA ALA A 88 -0.20 7.81 -9.58
C ALA A 88 1.23 7.86 -10.12
N LEU A 89 1.37 8.50 -11.26
CA LEU A 89 2.64 8.90 -11.84
C LEU A 89 2.85 10.40 -11.61
N TYR A 90 4.09 10.81 -11.39
CA TYR A 90 4.48 12.21 -11.36
C TYR A 90 5.63 12.44 -12.37
N TYR A 91 5.75 13.66 -12.86
CA TYR A 91 6.70 13.98 -13.92
C TYR A 91 6.96 15.50 -13.99
N THR A 92 8.14 15.89 -14.42
CA THR A 92 8.44 17.25 -14.87
C THR A 92 8.41 17.31 -16.41
N ARG A 93 8.69 16.18 -17.07
CA ARG A 93 8.67 15.99 -18.53
C ARG A 93 8.48 14.51 -18.87
N LEU A 94 8.18 14.20 -20.13
CA LEU A 94 7.93 12.80 -20.57
C LEU A 94 9.11 11.84 -20.37
N GLY A 95 10.34 12.33 -20.22
CA GLY A 95 11.53 11.49 -20.01
C GLY A 95 11.81 11.11 -18.57
N ASP A 96 11.10 11.68 -17.60
CA ASP A 96 11.35 11.46 -16.16
C ASP A 96 10.11 10.96 -15.37
N VAL A 97 9.16 10.37 -16.09
CA VAL A 97 7.95 9.81 -15.47
C VAL A 97 8.31 8.71 -14.48
N ALA A 98 7.76 8.80 -13.27
CA ALA A 98 7.96 7.82 -12.20
C ALA A 98 6.67 7.62 -11.40
N PHE A 99 6.57 6.52 -10.63
CA PHE A 99 5.54 6.43 -9.60
C PHE A 99 5.79 7.47 -8.51
N THR A 100 4.72 8.05 -8.03
CA THR A 100 4.76 8.92 -6.84
C THR A 100 5.29 8.16 -5.63
N PRO A 101 5.80 8.85 -4.59
CA PRO A 101 5.86 8.25 -3.26
C PRO A 101 4.51 7.62 -2.90
N VAL A 102 4.54 6.59 -2.08
CA VAL A 102 3.30 5.92 -1.63
C VAL A 102 2.55 6.87 -0.69
N TYR A 103 1.27 7.08 -0.96
CA TYR A 103 0.39 7.95 -0.18
C TYR A 103 -0.94 7.27 0.13
N ASP A 104 -1.69 7.82 1.05
CA ASP A 104 -3.03 7.36 1.44
C ASP A 104 -3.05 5.89 1.90
N ILE A 105 -2.01 5.50 2.65
CA ILE A 105 -1.92 4.19 3.28
C ILE A 105 -2.59 4.24 4.65
N VAL A 106 -3.67 3.50 4.79
CA VAL A 106 -4.47 3.43 6.01
C VAL A 106 -4.84 1.98 6.34
N THR A 107 -5.00 1.66 7.62
CA THR A 107 -5.53 0.37 8.05
C THR A 107 -7.06 0.43 8.11
N THR A 108 -7.72 0.24 6.98
CA THR A 108 -9.18 0.33 6.92
C THR A 108 -9.85 -0.72 7.81
N GLN A 109 -9.27 -1.90 7.94
CA GLN A 109 -9.81 -2.99 8.78
C GLN A 109 -9.74 -2.70 10.29
N ALA A 110 -9.04 -1.64 10.72
CA ALA A 110 -9.09 -1.17 12.11
C ALA A 110 -10.46 -0.59 12.50
N TYR A 111 -11.32 -0.31 11.55
CA TYR A 111 -12.63 0.27 11.78
C TYR A 111 -13.71 -0.79 11.58
N PRO A 112 -14.64 -1.01 12.54
CA PRO A 112 -15.63 -2.10 12.51
C PRO A 112 -16.46 -2.15 11.23
N ARG A 113 -16.80 -0.98 10.68
CA ARG A 113 -17.56 -0.86 9.41
C ARG A 113 -16.83 -1.49 8.21
N TYR A 114 -15.50 -1.52 8.23
CA TYR A 114 -14.66 -1.95 7.12
C TYR A 114 -13.84 -3.21 7.43
N ALA A 115 -14.05 -3.82 8.60
CA ALA A 115 -13.25 -4.95 9.09
C ALA A 115 -13.22 -6.15 8.13
N ASN A 116 -14.29 -6.37 7.37
CA ASN A 116 -14.41 -7.48 6.44
C ASN A 116 -14.26 -7.07 4.96
N ASN A 117 -13.87 -5.83 4.69
CA ASN A 117 -13.71 -5.41 3.30
C ASN A 117 -12.54 -6.15 2.64
N PRO A 118 -12.73 -6.62 1.38
CA PRO A 118 -11.64 -7.17 0.59
C PRO A 118 -10.68 -6.06 0.13
N PRO A 119 -9.52 -6.41 -0.48
CA PRO A 119 -8.67 -5.43 -1.15
C PRO A 119 -9.45 -4.58 -2.14
N GLY A 120 -9.14 -3.29 -2.24
CA GLY A 120 -9.84 -2.37 -3.15
C GLY A 120 -9.73 -2.77 -4.62
N LEU A 121 -8.58 -3.34 -5.03
CA LEU A 121 -8.35 -3.85 -6.39
C LEU A 121 -8.16 -5.37 -6.36
N SER A 122 -8.70 -6.05 -7.36
CA SER A 122 -8.47 -7.50 -7.54
C SER A 122 -7.08 -7.79 -8.14
N ILE A 123 -6.55 -8.98 -7.84
CA ILE A 123 -5.37 -9.57 -8.47
C ILE A 123 -5.75 -10.95 -9.00
N ASP A 124 -5.42 -11.25 -10.25
CA ASP A 124 -5.71 -12.53 -10.91
C ASP A 124 -7.22 -12.89 -10.83
N GLY A 125 -8.08 -11.89 -11.03
CA GLY A 125 -9.53 -11.99 -10.95
C GLY A 125 -10.10 -12.22 -9.54
N ARG A 126 -9.27 -12.13 -8.50
CA ARG A 126 -9.67 -12.37 -7.11
C ARG A 126 -9.52 -11.10 -6.28
N GLN A 127 -10.57 -10.77 -5.57
CA GLN A 127 -10.59 -9.66 -4.61
C GLN A 127 -10.57 -10.24 -3.18
N THR A 128 -9.44 -10.86 -2.82
CA THR A 128 -9.26 -11.50 -1.51
C THR A 128 -7.88 -11.17 -0.94
N TRP A 129 -7.76 -11.16 0.39
CA TRP A 129 -6.49 -10.99 1.08
C TRP A 129 -5.57 -12.22 1.03
N ALA A 130 -6.01 -13.30 0.40
CA ALA A 130 -5.19 -14.49 0.24
C ALA A 130 -4.04 -14.21 -0.72
N ALA A 131 -2.85 -14.01 -0.17
CA ALA A 131 -1.65 -13.72 -0.93
C ALA A 131 -1.16 -14.92 -1.74
N GLY A 132 -0.76 -15.96 -1.09
CA GLY A 132 -0.38 -17.25 -1.65
C GLY A 132 0.27 -17.23 -3.03
N LYS A 133 0.04 -18.28 -3.80
CA LYS A 133 0.60 -18.45 -5.16
C LYS A 133 0.12 -17.40 -6.19
N ALA A 134 -1.05 -16.79 -5.98
CA ALA A 134 -1.57 -15.78 -6.90
C ALA A 134 -0.73 -14.50 -6.86
N LEU A 135 -0.42 -14.03 -5.66
CA LEU A 135 0.43 -12.84 -5.49
C LEU A 135 1.87 -13.11 -5.98
N GLN A 136 2.46 -14.27 -5.66
CA GLN A 136 3.77 -14.66 -6.19
C GLN A 136 3.80 -14.70 -7.73
N ARG A 137 2.75 -15.22 -8.38
CA ARG A 137 2.63 -15.19 -9.85
C ARG A 137 2.55 -13.78 -10.38
N PHE A 138 1.76 -12.91 -9.76
CA PHE A 138 1.68 -11.51 -10.15
C PHE A 138 3.05 -10.84 -10.09
N PHE A 139 3.79 -10.98 -9.00
CA PHE A 139 5.13 -10.42 -8.86
C PHE A 139 6.11 -10.98 -9.90
N ASN A 140 6.13 -12.27 -10.11
CA ASN A 140 7.04 -12.90 -11.07
C ASN A 140 6.65 -12.58 -12.53
N ALA A 141 5.41 -12.82 -12.90
CA ALA A 141 4.99 -12.74 -14.30
C ALA A 141 4.70 -11.30 -14.76
N ARG A 142 4.24 -10.41 -13.87
CA ARG A 142 3.84 -9.05 -14.24
C ARG A 142 4.90 -8.00 -13.91
N LEU A 143 5.58 -8.14 -12.75
CA LEU A 143 6.60 -7.20 -12.31
C LEU A 143 8.01 -7.66 -12.65
N GLY A 144 8.22 -8.92 -13.09
CA GLY A 144 9.54 -9.48 -13.34
C GLY A 144 10.39 -9.67 -12.07
N ILE A 145 9.74 -9.74 -10.91
CA ILE A 145 10.41 -9.89 -9.60
C ILE A 145 10.56 -11.39 -9.32
N ALA A 146 11.81 -11.86 -9.24
CA ALA A 146 12.11 -13.25 -8.96
C ALA A 146 11.56 -13.70 -7.60
N PRO A 147 11.20 -14.99 -7.43
CA PRO A 147 10.63 -15.50 -6.18
C PRO A 147 11.47 -15.21 -4.92
N ARG A 148 12.81 -15.24 -5.05
CA ARG A 148 13.71 -14.89 -3.95
C ARG A 148 13.58 -13.42 -3.57
N ASN A 149 13.59 -12.52 -4.54
CA ASN A 149 13.47 -11.09 -4.29
C ASN A 149 12.09 -10.74 -3.70
N TYR A 150 11.02 -11.41 -4.17
CA TYR A 150 9.70 -11.30 -3.57
C TYR A 150 9.72 -11.70 -2.08
N ALA A 151 10.36 -12.83 -1.74
CA ALA A 151 10.48 -13.26 -0.34
C ALA A 151 11.27 -12.25 0.50
N ASP A 152 12.38 -11.72 -0.02
CA ASP A 152 13.18 -10.70 0.65
C ASP A 152 12.38 -9.40 0.86
N MET A 153 11.56 -8.98 -0.12
CA MET A 153 10.66 -7.84 0.01
C MET A 153 9.63 -8.06 1.12
N VAL A 154 9.00 -9.24 1.16
CA VAL A 154 8.02 -9.58 2.20
C VAL A 154 8.66 -9.52 3.58
N GLU A 155 9.84 -10.13 3.77
CA GLU A 155 10.53 -10.13 5.06
C GLU A 155 10.86 -8.70 5.52
N ARG A 156 11.50 -7.89 4.67
CA ARG A 156 11.84 -6.50 4.98
C ARG A 156 10.62 -5.65 5.34
N LEU A 157 9.52 -5.81 4.59
CA LEU A 157 8.30 -5.06 4.88
C LEU A 157 7.68 -5.49 6.21
N CYS A 158 7.69 -6.78 6.51
CA CYS A 158 7.19 -7.27 7.78
C CYS A 158 8.07 -6.81 8.97
N GLU A 159 9.40 -6.73 8.80
CA GLU A 159 10.30 -6.16 9.80
C GLU A 159 9.97 -4.68 10.06
N SER A 160 9.83 -3.88 9.01
CA SER A 160 9.41 -2.47 9.15
C SER A 160 8.03 -2.34 9.80
N ALA A 161 7.08 -3.22 9.46
CA ALA A 161 5.75 -3.21 10.09
C ALA A 161 5.84 -3.54 11.60
N VAL A 162 6.77 -4.42 12.00
CA VAL A 162 7.05 -4.73 13.42
C VAL A 162 7.57 -3.49 14.14
N GLU A 163 8.53 -2.78 13.56
CA GLU A 163 9.12 -1.56 14.14
C GLU A 163 8.06 -0.47 14.32
N VAL A 164 7.33 -0.13 13.25
CA VAL A 164 6.26 0.87 13.31
C VAL A 164 5.11 0.43 14.23
N GLY A 165 4.80 -0.85 14.27
CA GLY A 165 3.79 -1.40 15.18
C GLY A 165 4.16 -1.20 16.66
N ALA A 166 5.45 -1.26 17.00
CA ALA A 166 5.89 -0.94 18.36
C ALA A 166 5.65 0.54 18.71
N GLU A 167 5.84 1.46 17.77
CA GLU A 167 5.53 2.88 17.95
C GLU A 167 4.01 3.10 18.12
N VAL A 168 3.18 2.44 17.28
CA VAL A 168 1.72 2.45 17.39
C VAL A 168 1.27 2.00 18.78
N ILE A 169 1.85 0.91 19.29
CA ILE A 169 1.56 0.38 20.63
C ILE A 169 1.98 1.38 21.72
N ALA A 170 3.15 1.99 21.60
CA ALA A 170 3.66 2.97 22.55
C ALA A 170 2.78 4.21 22.60
N ALA A 171 2.37 4.75 21.45
CA ALA A 171 1.44 5.86 21.35
C ALA A 171 0.08 5.52 21.98
N ALA A 172 -0.46 4.34 21.72
CA ALA A 172 -1.74 3.90 22.27
C ALA A 172 -1.75 3.73 23.80
N LYS A 173 -0.59 3.50 24.44
CA LYS A 173 -0.48 3.50 25.89
C LYS A 173 -0.68 4.87 26.49
N ASN A 174 -0.25 5.92 25.81
CA ASN A 174 -0.30 7.29 26.27
C ASN A 174 -1.63 7.97 25.90
N GLU A 175 -2.30 7.51 24.86
CA GLU A 175 -3.51 8.13 24.30
C GLU A 175 -4.70 7.16 24.35
N LEU A 176 -5.37 7.09 25.50
CA LEU A 176 -6.42 6.11 25.77
C LEU A 176 -7.59 6.13 24.78
N HIS A 177 -7.93 7.30 24.25
CA HIS A 177 -9.04 7.41 23.29
C HIS A 177 -8.74 6.73 21.94
N TRP A 178 -7.46 6.62 21.58
CA TRP A 178 -7.01 5.99 20.32
C TRP A 178 -6.72 4.49 20.48
N ARG A 179 -6.53 4.02 21.71
CA ARG A 179 -6.17 2.62 22.03
C ARG A 179 -7.03 1.56 21.35
N PRO A 180 -8.39 1.69 21.24
CA PRO A 180 -9.20 0.69 20.55
C PRO A 180 -8.85 0.56 19.06
N VAL A 181 -8.59 1.68 18.36
CA VAL A 181 -8.21 1.69 16.95
C VAL A 181 -6.82 1.08 16.78
N ALA A 182 -5.85 1.48 17.60
CA ALA A 182 -4.49 0.92 17.57
C ALA A 182 -4.47 -0.59 17.77
N LYS A 183 -5.31 -1.10 18.68
CA LYS A 183 -5.47 -2.54 18.91
C LYS A 183 -5.94 -3.28 17.65
N GLN A 184 -6.92 -2.72 16.95
CA GLN A 184 -7.42 -3.27 15.70
C GLN A 184 -6.40 -3.13 14.56
N MET A 185 -5.63 -2.02 14.50
CA MET A 185 -4.54 -1.86 13.55
C MET A 185 -3.50 -2.97 13.69
N VAL A 186 -3.00 -3.19 14.91
CA VAL A 186 -2.00 -4.22 15.19
C VAL A 186 -2.54 -5.63 14.86
N HIS A 187 -3.81 -5.89 15.16
CA HIS A 187 -4.46 -7.15 14.78
C HIS A 187 -4.49 -7.33 13.25
N ALA A 188 -4.96 -6.33 12.51
CA ALA A 188 -5.02 -6.37 11.06
C ALA A 188 -3.63 -6.55 10.42
N TRP A 189 -2.59 -5.89 10.96
CA TRP A 189 -1.21 -6.05 10.48
C TRP A 189 -0.66 -7.45 10.75
N ASN A 190 -0.99 -8.05 11.91
CA ASN A 190 -0.64 -9.43 12.21
C ASN A 190 -1.25 -10.39 11.17
N GLU A 191 -2.52 -10.24 10.84
CA GLU A 191 -3.17 -11.02 9.79
C GLU A 191 -2.56 -10.75 8.41
N GLY A 192 -2.25 -9.49 8.11
CA GLY A 192 -1.60 -9.08 6.87
C GLY A 192 -0.25 -9.79 6.69
N MET A 193 0.62 -9.69 7.67
CA MET A 193 1.93 -10.34 7.67
C MET A 193 1.82 -11.87 7.62
N ALA A 194 0.91 -12.46 8.41
CA ALA A 194 0.68 -13.90 8.41
C ALA A 194 0.22 -14.44 7.05
N SER A 195 -0.53 -13.63 6.27
CA SER A 195 -0.96 -14.02 4.92
C SER A 195 0.18 -14.02 3.88
N LEU A 196 1.27 -13.30 4.15
CA LEU A 196 2.41 -13.15 3.24
C LEU A 196 3.59 -14.08 3.59
N ARG A 197 3.79 -14.36 4.86
CA ARG A 197 4.91 -15.17 5.37
C ARG A 197 4.53 -16.64 5.52
N ASP A 198 5.57 -17.49 5.55
CA ASP A 198 5.43 -18.86 6.02
C ASP A 198 4.99 -18.85 7.49
N PRO A 199 3.85 -19.49 7.84
CA PRO A 199 3.34 -19.51 9.22
C PRO A 199 4.35 -20.04 10.26
N LYS A 200 5.33 -20.85 9.83
CA LYS A 200 6.37 -21.41 10.71
C LYS A 200 7.44 -20.39 11.11
N LYS A 201 7.57 -19.30 10.37
CA LYS A 201 8.57 -18.24 10.60
C LYS A 201 7.99 -17.00 11.27
N TYR A 202 6.68 -16.99 11.49
CA TYR A 202 5.97 -15.81 11.92
C TYR A 202 5.85 -15.74 13.45
N VAL A 203 6.28 -14.62 14.02
CA VAL A 203 6.01 -14.26 15.43
C VAL A 203 5.05 -13.07 15.41
N ALA A 204 3.83 -13.27 15.89
CA ALA A 204 2.83 -12.22 16.01
C ALA A 204 3.29 -11.14 17.02
N PHE A 205 2.90 -9.90 16.77
CA PHE A 205 2.98 -8.87 17.81
C PHE A 205 2.21 -9.32 19.05
N ARG A 206 2.87 -9.33 20.17
CA ARG A 206 2.22 -9.42 21.49
C ARG A 206 2.16 -8.00 22.02
N GLY A 207 0.99 -7.35 21.93
CA GLY A 207 1.20 -5.99 22.20
C GLY A 207 0.17 -5.11 22.82
N LEU A 208 -1.10 -5.39 22.90
CA LEU A 208 -2.10 -4.53 23.58
C LEU A 208 -3.07 -5.32 24.46
N ASP A 209 -2.74 -6.58 24.74
CA ASP A 209 -3.47 -7.43 25.67
C ASP A 209 -2.93 -7.18 27.08
N GLY A 210 -3.55 -6.26 27.77
CA GLY A 210 -3.28 -5.91 29.15
C GLY A 210 -4.40 -5.03 29.68
#